data_2a06343337352a9e1f6bd5b277198461
#
_entry.id   2a06343337352a9e1f6bd5b277198461
#
_cell.length_a   1.000
_cell.length_b   1.000
_cell.length_c   1.000
_cell.angle_alpha   90.00
_cell.angle_beta   90.00
_cell.angle_gamma   90.00
#
_symmetry.space_group_name_H-M   'P 1'
#
loop_
_entity.id
_entity.type
_entity.pdbx_description
1 polymer ?
#
loop_
_entity_poly.entity_id
_entity_poly.type
_entity_poly.pdbx_seq_one_letter_code
_entity_poly.pdbx_strand_id
1 'polypeptide(L)'
;MSGLLGALVLVPLGGAVLASLLPARAAAVTGLTAAATATTAALATVQVATTGTLDLELAGWGAPLGIDLRADGLSATLLLLTAAVGAVVTAYAAGPRAARGQEPFWPLWLLLWAGLNAVYVSGDLFNTYVALELLGLAAVALVAQGGRDSLAPALRYLFVAVLGSLAYLLGVALVFAETGTLDIAIAADSLDSGTSAVVALGAMTVGLALKTALFPLHAWLPPAHSAAPAAVSALLSALVVKASFYVLVRLWFTVYRAEAATLTQALGVLGAAAVVWGGVQALRQQRLKRVVAYSTVAQVGYLFLIFPLAAPGVDAGAGTAAAATAVAGWTGALAVAVAHGLAKSAMFLTAGTLAAAHGTDQLDRLRGAASRMPMSGMAFALAAITLAGLPPTLGFVGKWQLLQASLGSGQWWWVPVLLGGGLLTIAYTARAMKATFRDQADDDEEPPELRPVLRRLQVAPLGLALAALLLGLTAVPLVDLTLVGSPWGGS
;
A
#
# COMPACT_ATOMS: atom_id res chain seq x y z
N MET A 1 -13.75 17.10 19.11
CA MET A 1 -13.49 15.76 18.51
C MET A 1 -12.92 15.85 17.09
N SER A 2 -13.16 16.91 16.36
CA SER A 2 -12.56 17.21 15.03
C SER A 2 -11.03 17.32 14.99
N GLY A 3 -10.37 17.62 16.12
CA GLY A 3 -8.91 17.73 16.21
C GLY A 3 -8.10 16.45 15.88
N LEU A 4 -8.74 15.25 15.87
CA LEU A 4 -8.04 14.00 15.54
C LEU A 4 -7.52 13.99 14.10
N LEU A 5 -8.28 14.54 13.13
CA LEU A 5 -7.86 14.59 11.73
C LEU A 5 -6.62 15.46 11.53
N GLY A 6 -6.58 16.64 12.18
CA GLY A 6 -5.38 17.48 12.19
C GLY A 6 -4.19 16.81 12.89
N ALA A 7 -4.42 16.12 14.01
CA ALA A 7 -3.38 15.42 14.74
C ALA A 7 -2.75 14.26 13.96
N LEU A 8 -3.52 13.56 13.10
CA LEU A 8 -2.99 12.51 12.21
C LEU A 8 -1.84 13.01 11.33
N VAL A 9 -1.87 14.27 10.92
CA VAL A 9 -0.84 14.88 10.07
C VAL A 9 0.21 15.62 10.91
N LEU A 10 -0.22 16.43 11.88
CA LEU A 10 0.67 17.31 12.63
C LEU A 10 1.57 16.56 13.60
N VAL A 11 1.10 15.45 14.21
CA VAL A 11 1.94 14.67 15.14
C VAL A 11 3.17 14.07 14.45
N PRO A 12 3.05 13.31 13.34
CA PRO A 12 4.24 12.80 12.66
C PRO A 12 5.08 13.91 12.03
N LEU A 13 4.48 15.00 11.56
CA LEU A 13 5.21 16.15 11.02
C LEU A 13 6.06 16.85 12.10
N GLY A 14 5.46 17.15 13.26
CA GLY A 14 6.17 17.70 14.41
C GLY A 14 7.26 16.76 14.93
N GLY A 15 6.97 15.47 14.96
CA GLY A 15 7.94 14.43 15.28
C GLY A 15 9.14 14.40 14.33
N ALA A 16 8.91 14.61 13.02
CA ALA A 16 9.97 14.69 12.02
C ALA A 16 10.90 15.89 12.27
N VAL A 17 10.35 17.05 12.59
CA VAL A 17 11.11 18.25 12.97
C VAL A 17 11.93 17.98 14.24
N LEU A 18 11.30 17.44 15.28
CA LEU A 18 11.98 17.10 16.54
C LEU A 18 13.10 16.06 16.34
N ALA A 19 12.87 15.03 15.54
CA ALA A 19 13.88 14.02 15.22
C ALA A 19 15.08 14.63 14.45
N SER A 20 14.83 15.62 13.60
CA SER A 20 15.88 16.37 12.89
C SER A 20 16.70 17.27 13.82
N LEU A 21 16.05 17.92 14.79
CA LEU A 21 16.71 18.80 15.76
C LEU A 21 17.46 18.03 16.86
N LEU A 22 17.06 16.76 17.12
CA LEU A 22 17.62 15.92 18.17
C LEU A 22 18.18 14.60 17.59
N PRO A 23 19.21 14.65 16.73
CA PRO A 23 19.69 13.46 16.01
C PRO A 23 20.12 12.33 16.95
N ALA A 24 20.76 12.64 18.08
CA ALA A 24 21.15 11.65 19.08
C ALA A 24 19.97 10.91 19.74
N ARG A 25 18.76 11.49 19.69
CA ARG A 25 17.52 10.92 20.25
C ARG A 25 16.48 10.61 19.17
N ALA A 26 16.81 10.74 17.90
CA ALA A 26 15.88 10.63 16.78
C ALA A 26 15.07 9.31 16.81
N ALA A 27 15.72 8.17 17.13
CA ALA A 27 15.05 6.89 17.26
C ALA A 27 13.98 6.88 18.39
N ALA A 28 14.30 7.48 19.55
CA ALA A 28 13.37 7.55 20.67
C ALA A 28 12.20 8.52 20.38
N VAL A 29 12.50 9.70 19.79
CA VAL A 29 11.49 10.65 19.33
C VAL A 29 10.54 9.96 18.33
N THR A 30 11.11 9.26 17.34
CA THR A 30 10.31 8.53 16.34
C THR A 30 9.46 7.43 16.99
N GLY A 31 9.99 6.69 17.96
CA GLY A 31 9.23 5.67 18.67
C GLY A 31 8.01 6.24 19.41
N LEU A 32 8.20 7.37 20.13
CA LEU A 32 7.11 8.07 20.82
C LEU A 32 6.09 8.65 19.83
N THR A 33 6.56 9.30 18.78
CA THR A 33 5.71 9.86 17.71
C THR A 33 4.92 8.76 17.01
N ALA A 34 5.56 7.62 16.70
CA ALA A 34 4.90 6.47 16.10
C ALA A 34 3.77 5.91 17.00
N ALA A 35 4.03 5.80 18.31
CA ALA A 35 3.00 5.38 19.27
C ALA A 35 1.83 6.39 19.32
N ALA A 36 2.12 7.69 19.40
CA ALA A 36 1.11 8.74 19.40
C ALA A 36 0.29 8.74 18.11
N THR A 37 0.93 8.67 16.94
CA THR A 37 0.25 8.63 15.63
C THR A 37 -0.61 7.37 15.47
N ALA A 38 -0.11 6.21 15.91
CA ALA A 38 -0.88 4.97 15.87
C ALA A 38 -2.11 5.03 16.79
N THR A 39 -1.97 5.61 17.99
CA THR A 39 -3.09 5.83 18.90
C THR A 39 -4.13 6.77 18.29
N THR A 40 -3.69 7.88 17.69
CA THR A 40 -4.59 8.83 17.01
C THR A 40 -5.34 8.16 15.87
N ALA A 41 -4.66 7.33 15.06
CA ALA A 41 -5.27 6.57 13.96
C ALA A 41 -6.29 5.55 14.49
N ALA A 42 -5.99 4.85 15.59
CA ALA A 42 -6.93 3.92 16.20
C ALA A 42 -8.17 4.64 16.74
N LEU A 43 -8.00 5.78 17.43
CA LEU A 43 -9.11 6.59 17.94
C LEU A 43 -9.99 7.14 16.80
N ALA A 44 -9.37 7.67 15.73
CA ALA A 44 -10.10 8.13 14.55
C ALA A 44 -10.89 6.99 13.90
N THR A 45 -10.30 5.79 13.80
CA THR A 45 -10.97 4.61 13.25
C THR A 45 -12.15 4.17 14.10
N VAL A 46 -12.00 4.12 15.43
CA VAL A 46 -13.13 3.81 16.35
C VAL A 46 -14.25 4.84 16.17
N GLN A 47 -13.89 6.11 16.07
CA GLN A 47 -14.88 7.17 15.87
C GLN A 47 -15.58 7.02 14.51
N VAL A 48 -14.86 6.77 13.40
CA VAL A 48 -15.48 6.48 12.09
C VAL A 48 -16.42 5.28 12.16
N ALA A 49 -16.01 4.20 12.83
CA ALA A 49 -16.82 2.99 12.96
C ALA A 49 -18.10 3.19 13.80
N THR A 50 -18.11 4.15 14.73
CA THR A 50 -19.23 4.37 15.66
C THR A 50 -20.13 5.56 15.32
N THR A 51 -19.58 6.59 14.69
CA THR A 51 -20.30 7.85 14.39
C THR A 51 -20.44 8.17 12.90
N GLY A 52 -19.84 7.36 12.03
CA GLY A 52 -19.81 7.63 10.59
C GLY A 52 -18.59 8.46 10.18
N THR A 53 -18.69 9.14 9.04
CA THR A 53 -17.61 9.98 8.48
C THR A 53 -17.23 11.12 9.42
N LEU A 54 -15.94 11.45 9.44
CA LEU A 54 -15.40 12.58 10.19
C LEU A 54 -15.01 13.69 9.22
N ASP A 55 -15.43 14.90 9.50
CA ASP A 55 -15.09 16.09 8.73
C ASP A 55 -14.49 17.17 9.65
N LEU A 56 -13.51 17.92 9.11
CA LEU A 56 -12.85 19.03 9.79
C LEU A 56 -12.51 20.14 8.79
N GLU A 57 -13.15 21.28 8.94
CA GLU A 57 -12.76 22.53 8.27
C GLU A 57 -11.49 23.09 8.92
N LEU A 58 -10.40 23.21 8.17
CA LEU A 58 -9.13 23.76 8.69
C LEU A 58 -9.30 25.24 9.04
N ALA A 59 -8.97 25.58 10.29
CA ALA A 59 -9.10 26.92 10.85
C ALA A 59 -10.53 27.51 10.80
N GLY A 60 -11.54 26.68 10.62
CA GLY A 60 -12.96 27.12 10.51
C GLY A 60 -13.32 27.76 9.16
N TRP A 61 -12.49 27.55 8.13
CA TRP A 61 -12.78 27.95 6.76
C TRP A 61 -13.29 26.74 5.99
N GLY A 62 -14.57 26.73 5.71
CA GLY A 62 -15.18 25.67 4.89
C GLY A 62 -14.92 25.82 3.40
N ALA A 63 -15.16 24.75 2.64
CA ALA A 63 -15.11 24.78 1.19
C ALA A 63 -16.10 25.82 0.60
N PRO A 64 -15.82 26.45 -0.57
CA PRO A 64 -14.69 26.17 -1.48
C PRO A 64 -13.40 26.93 -1.16
N LEU A 65 -13.38 27.81 -0.14
CA LEU A 65 -12.24 28.68 0.18
C LEU A 65 -11.23 28.03 1.13
N GLY A 66 -11.69 27.12 2.00
CA GLY A 66 -10.89 26.39 2.96
C GLY A 66 -10.51 25.01 2.49
N ILE A 67 -9.64 24.35 3.26
CA ILE A 67 -9.25 22.97 3.05
C ILE A 67 -10.00 22.12 4.07
N ASP A 68 -10.76 21.14 3.58
CA ASP A 68 -11.45 20.19 4.42
C ASP A 68 -10.64 18.89 4.56
N LEU A 69 -10.58 18.39 5.79
CA LEU A 69 -10.08 17.06 6.06
C LEU A 69 -11.27 16.14 6.32
N ARG A 70 -11.26 14.98 5.66
CA ARG A 70 -12.32 14.00 5.76
C ARG A 70 -11.77 12.60 5.97
N ALA A 71 -12.38 11.84 6.87
CA ALA A 71 -12.06 10.43 7.04
C ALA A 71 -13.34 9.60 7.10
N ASP A 72 -13.41 8.59 6.25
CA ASP A 72 -14.43 7.56 6.21
C ASP A 72 -13.80 6.16 6.40
N GLY A 73 -14.56 5.10 6.16
CA GLY A 73 -14.10 3.74 6.34
C GLY A 73 -12.90 3.36 5.46
N LEU A 74 -12.81 3.88 4.24
CA LEU A 74 -11.64 3.67 3.36
C LEU A 74 -10.40 4.36 3.93
N SER A 75 -10.53 5.63 4.36
CA SER A 75 -9.46 6.37 5.03
C SER A 75 -9.02 5.67 6.31
N ALA A 76 -9.95 5.31 7.18
CA ALA A 76 -9.70 4.64 8.45
C ALA A 76 -8.96 3.31 8.28
N THR A 77 -9.36 2.51 7.28
CA THR A 77 -8.70 1.23 6.95
C THR A 77 -7.23 1.43 6.58
N LEU A 78 -6.90 2.43 5.76
CA LEU A 78 -5.53 2.69 5.34
C LEU A 78 -4.71 3.39 6.42
N LEU A 79 -5.31 4.23 7.24
CA LEU A 79 -4.69 4.81 8.44
C LEU A 79 -4.29 3.71 9.44
N LEU A 80 -5.17 2.73 9.72
CA LEU A 80 -4.86 1.58 10.56
C LEU A 80 -3.75 0.70 9.98
N LEU A 81 -3.80 0.43 8.67
CA LEU A 81 -2.74 -0.33 8.01
C LEU A 81 -1.39 0.40 8.14
N THR A 82 -1.40 1.73 7.95
CA THR A 82 -0.21 2.56 8.08
C THR A 82 0.31 2.55 9.52
N ALA A 83 -0.57 2.64 10.50
CA ALA A 83 -0.23 2.57 11.91
C ALA A 83 0.39 1.21 12.28
N ALA A 84 -0.22 0.11 11.87
CA ALA A 84 0.26 -1.25 12.15
C ALA A 84 1.64 -1.51 11.52
N VAL A 85 1.76 -1.25 10.20
CA VAL A 85 3.03 -1.43 9.48
C VAL A 85 4.10 -0.46 10.01
N GLY A 86 3.72 0.81 10.24
CA GLY A 86 4.62 1.85 10.71
C GLY A 86 5.21 1.57 12.08
N ALA A 87 4.39 1.12 13.03
CA ALA A 87 4.85 0.72 14.36
C ALA A 87 5.86 -0.43 14.29
N VAL A 88 5.56 -1.47 13.50
CA VAL A 88 6.44 -2.63 13.36
C VAL A 88 7.74 -2.27 12.62
N VAL A 89 7.68 -1.46 11.56
CA VAL A 89 8.88 -0.99 10.84
C VAL A 89 9.74 -0.11 11.74
N THR A 90 9.14 0.77 12.54
CA THR A 90 9.86 1.58 13.53
C THR A 90 10.59 0.70 14.56
N ALA A 91 9.91 -0.30 15.12
CA ALA A 91 10.51 -1.26 16.04
C ALA A 91 11.62 -2.10 15.39
N TYR A 92 11.44 -2.51 14.14
CA TYR A 92 12.43 -3.24 13.36
C TYR A 92 13.69 -2.38 13.12
N ALA A 93 13.52 -1.13 12.71
CA ALA A 93 14.63 -0.22 12.41
C ALA A 93 15.40 0.25 13.66
N ALA A 94 14.80 0.27 14.87
CA ALA A 94 15.40 0.78 16.09
C ALA A 94 16.57 -0.05 16.66
N GLY A 95 17.35 -0.80 15.84
CA GLY A 95 18.47 -1.66 16.24
C GLY A 95 19.79 -0.95 16.51
N PRO A 96 20.70 -1.52 17.37
CA PRO A 96 21.99 -0.90 17.68
C PRO A 96 22.92 -0.71 16.48
N ARG A 97 22.76 -1.51 15.40
CA ARG A 97 23.44 -1.31 14.11
C ARG A 97 22.77 -0.25 13.24
N ALA A 98 21.49 0.02 13.47
CA ALA A 98 20.72 1.04 12.80
C ALA A 98 21.12 2.47 13.26
N ALA A 99 21.64 2.60 14.49
CA ALA A 99 21.99 3.90 15.08
C ALA A 99 23.27 4.55 14.49
N ARG A 100 24.12 3.77 13.82
CA ARG A 100 25.34 4.33 13.21
C ARG A 100 25.15 4.55 11.71
N GLY A 101 24.87 5.81 11.30
CA GLY A 101 24.75 6.22 9.90
C GLY A 101 23.33 6.24 9.32
N GLN A 102 22.29 6.05 10.15
CA GLN A 102 20.88 6.16 9.71
C GLN A 102 20.19 7.42 10.28
N GLU A 103 20.93 8.44 10.66
CA GLU A 103 20.37 9.68 11.20
C GLU A 103 19.25 10.27 10.32
N PRO A 104 19.38 10.30 8.97
CA PRO A 104 18.31 10.82 8.12
C PRO A 104 17.08 9.92 8.00
N PHE A 105 17.16 8.61 8.34
CA PHE A 105 16.02 7.69 8.21
C PHE A 105 14.83 8.12 9.07
N TRP A 106 15.07 8.51 10.31
CA TRP A 106 14.01 8.79 11.27
C TRP A 106 13.10 9.95 10.87
N PRO A 107 13.65 11.15 10.60
CA PRO A 107 12.80 12.26 10.16
C PRO A 107 12.14 11.98 8.80
N LEU A 108 12.85 11.37 7.86
CA LEU A 108 12.28 11.05 6.55
C LEU A 108 11.14 10.03 6.66
N TRP A 109 11.25 9.05 7.57
CA TRP A 109 10.18 8.12 7.85
C TRP A 109 8.94 8.81 8.44
N LEU A 110 9.12 9.73 9.37
CA LEU A 110 8.00 10.50 9.93
C LEU A 110 7.38 11.46 8.92
N LEU A 111 8.17 12.07 8.02
CA LEU A 111 7.66 12.85 6.87
C LEU A 111 6.84 11.97 5.92
N LEU A 112 7.32 10.76 5.62
CA LEU A 112 6.58 9.79 4.83
C LEU A 112 5.23 9.46 5.48
N TRP A 113 5.22 9.23 6.81
CA TRP A 113 4.00 8.92 7.56
C TRP A 113 3.03 10.10 7.56
N ALA A 114 3.52 11.33 7.78
CA ALA A 114 2.72 12.54 7.69
C ALA A 114 2.08 12.69 6.29
N GLY A 115 2.86 12.48 5.22
CA GLY A 115 2.37 12.51 3.85
C GLY A 115 1.31 11.45 3.56
N LEU A 116 1.49 10.21 4.05
CA LEU A 116 0.49 9.14 3.94
C LEU A 116 -0.84 9.54 4.60
N ASN A 117 -0.77 9.98 5.86
CA ASN A 117 -1.96 10.38 6.59
C ASN A 117 -2.65 11.58 5.93
N ALA A 118 -1.87 12.57 5.46
CA ALA A 118 -2.40 13.73 4.75
C ALA A 118 -3.15 13.34 3.47
N VAL A 119 -2.61 12.36 2.68
CA VAL A 119 -3.31 11.83 1.50
C VAL A 119 -4.64 11.18 1.89
N TYR A 120 -4.67 10.41 2.99
CA TYR A 120 -5.86 9.65 3.37
C TYR A 120 -6.97 10.51 4.00
N VAL A 121 -6.64 11.71 4.47
CA VAL A 121 -7.64 12.60 5.07
C VAL A 121 -7.92 13.85 4.23
N SER A 122 -7.28 14.04 3.09
CA SER A 122 -7.51 15.22 2.25
C SER A 122 -8.87 15.17 1.58
N GLY A 123 -9.69 16.21 1.76
CA GLY A 123 -10.94 16.49 1.04
C GLY A 123 -10.76 17.38 -0.19
N ASP A 124 -9.53 17.80 -0.49
CA ASP A 124 -9.20 18.76 -1.53
C ASP A 124 -8.19 18.19 -2.52
N LEU A 125 -8.41 18.44 -3.83
CA LEU A 125 -7.59 17.89 -4.92
C LEU A 125 -6.15 18.42 -4.91
N PHE A 126 -5.96 19.72 -4.62
CA PHE A 126 -4.64 20.32 -4.59
C PHE A 126 -3.88 19.98 -3.30
N ASN A 127 -4.58 19.94 -2.17
CA ASN A 127 -3.98 19.47 -0.93
C ASN A 127 -3.53 18.00 -1.05
N THR A 128 -4.30 17.17 -1.75
CA THR A 128 -3.91 15.79 -2.11
C THR A 128 -2.63 15.77 -2.94
N TYR A 129 -2.48 16.70 -3.92
CA TYR A 129 -1.24 16.85 -4.70
C TYR A 129 -0.05 17.17 -3.79
N VAL A 130 -0.18 18.16 -2.90
CA VAL A 130 0.89 18.54 -1.96
C VAL A 130 1.28 17.38 -1.05
N ALA A 131 0.29 16.65 -0.54
CA ALA A 131 0.52 15.47 0.29
C ALA A 131 1.24 14.33 -0.48
N LEU A 132 0.87 14.09 -1.75
CA LEU A 132 1.54 13.14 -2.64
C LEU A 132 2.98 13.55 -2.99
N GLU A 133 3.29 14.85 -3.05
CA GLU A 133 4.65 15.34 -3.24
C GLU A 133 5.51 15.14 -1.99
N LEU A 134 5.00 15.50 -0.82
CA LEU A 134 5.68 15.24 0.45
C LEU A 134 6.00 13.75 0.61
N LEU A 135 5.00 12.89 0.35
CA LEU A 135 5.12 11.44 0.36
C LEU A 135 6.20 10.95 -0.62
N GLY A 136 6.15 11.44 -1.88
CA GLY A 136 7.05 11.03 -2.95
C GLY A 136 8.51 11.42 -2.67
N LEU A 137 8.76 12.66 -2.27
CA LEU A 137 10.10 13.15 -1.95
C LEU A 137 10.72 12.42 -0.74
N ALA A 138 9.92 12.20 0.32
CA ALA A 138 10.36 11.44 1.48
C ALA A 138 10.69 9.98 1.10
N ALA A 139 9.87 9.35 0.26
CA ALA A 139 10.10 7.99 -0.22
C ALA A 139 11.36 7.86 -1.07
N VAL A 140 11.60 8.80 -2.00
CA VAL A 140 12.82 8.84 -2.83
C VAL A 140 14.07 9.01 -1.96
N ALA A 141 14.04 9.95 -1.00
CA ALA A 141 15.13 10.18 -0.07
C ALA A 141 15.43 8.94 0.79
N LEU A 142 14.41 8.21 1.23
CA LEU A 142 14.57 6.94 1.93
C LEU A 142 15.20 5.86 1.04
N VAL A 143 14.82 5.75 -0.24
CA VAL A 143 15.45 4.80 -1.18
C VAL A 143 16.93 5.12 -1.35
N ALA A 144 17.30 6.38 -1.46
CA ALA A 144 18.68 6.83 -1.64
C ALA A 144 19.62 6.43 -0.48
N GLN A 145 19.08 6.11 0.71
CA GLN A 145 19.85 5.62 1.86
C GLN A 145 20.41 4.19 1.71
N GLY A 146 20.06 3.47 0.65
CA GLY A 146 20.62 2.13 0.36
C GLY A 146 22.10 2.14 -0.06
N GLY A 147 22.76 3.32 -0.10
CA GLY A 147 24.14 3.49 -0.50
C GLY A 147 24.30 3.93 -1.96
N ARG A 148 25.53 3.88 -2.49
CA ARG A 148 25.83 4.40 -3.85
C ARG A 148 25.00 3.71 -4.94
N ASP A 149 24.77 2.40 -4.82
CA ASP A 149 24.01 1.63 -5.81
C ASP A 149 22.51 1.94 -5.80
N SER A 150 22.01 2.65 -4.79
CA SER A 150 20.61 3.07 -4.71
C SER A 150 20.34 4.42 -5.36
N LEU A 151 21.36 5.22 -5.67
CA LEU A 151 21.19 6.58 -6.21
C LEU A 151 20.51 6.56 -7.59
N ALA A 152 20.94 5.70 -8.51
CA ALA A 152 20.32 5.62 -9.83
C ALA A 152 18.86 5.10 -9.78
N PRO A 153 18.51 4.04 -9.00
CA PRO A 153 17.13 3.68 -8.73
C PRO A 153 16.30 4.79 -8.06
N ALA A 154 16.87 5.53 -7.11
CA ALA A 154 16.19 6.65 -6.45
C ALA A 154 15.90 7.79 -7.44
N LEU A 155 16.84 8.15 -8.31
CA LEU A 155 16.63 9.16 -9.36
C LEU A 155 15.56 8.72 -10.37
N ARG A 156 15.55 7.45 -10.80
CA ARG A 156 14.48 6.94 -11.66
C ARG A 156 13.12 7.04 -10.98
N TYR A 157 13.06 6.71 -9.70
CA TYR A 157 11.85 6.87 -8.92
C TYR A 157 11.42 8.33 -8.82
N LEU A 158 12.36 9.27 -8.57
CA LEU A 158 12.09 10.71 -8.53
C LEU A 158 11.47 11.20 -9.84
N PHE A 159 12.09 10.90 -10.99
CA PHE A 159 11.57 11.34 -12.28
C PHE A 159 10.16 10.80 -12.55
N VAL A 160 9.91 9.53 -12.25
CA VAL A 160 8.57 8.93 -12.43
C VAL A 160 7.57 9.53 -11.45
N ALA A 161 7.96 9.76 -10.20
CA ALA A 161 7.09 10.38 -9.19
C ALA A 161 6.69 11.80 -9.59
N VAL A 162 7.66 12.63 -10.03
CA VAL A 162 7.40 14.01 -10.48
C VAL A 162 6.54 14.02 -11.75
N LEU A 163 6.84 13.17 -12.74
CA LEU A 163 6.01 13.07 -13.94
C LEU A 163 4.57 12.68 -13.61
N GLY A 164 4.40 11.71 -12.70
CA GLY A 164 3.09 11.30 -12.21
C GLY A 164 2.33 12.43 -11.51
N SER A 165 3.04 13.22 -10.70
CA SER A 165 2.47 14.39 -10.01
C SER A 165 2.07 15.50 -10.97
N LEU A 166 2.89 15.79 -11.98
CA LEU A 166 2.56 16.80 -12.98
C LEU A 166 1.34 16.40 -13.83
N ALA A 167 1.23 15.12 -14.18
CA ALA A 167 0.05 14.62 -14.88
C ALA A 167 -1.22 14.72 -14.00
N TYR A 168 -1.11 14.40 -12.71
CA TYR A 168 -2.20 14.58 -11.76
C TYR A 168 -2.57 16.07 -11.62
N LEU A 169 -1.59 16.96 -11.44
CA LEU A 169 -1.80 18.40 -11.30
C LEU A 169 -2.45 19.01 -12.54
N LEU A 170 -2.10 18.53 -13.75
CA LEU A 170 -2.78 18.95 -14.99
C LEU A 170 -4.27 18.62 -14.91
N GLY A 171 -4.63 17.43 -14.45
CA GLY A 171 -6.03 17.06 -14.24
C GLY A 171 -6.73 17.93 -13.20
N VAL A 172 -6.04 18.26 -12.08
CA VAL A 172 -6.56 19.20 -11.06
C VAL A 172 -6.85 20.58 -11.67
N ALA A 173 -5.93 21.09 -12.50
CA ALA A 173 -6.11 22.39 -13.16
C ALA A 173 -7.31 22.39 -14.12
N LEU A 174 -7.55 21.28 -14.84
CA LEU A 174 -8.72 21.14 -15.74
C LEU A 174 -10.02 21.08 -14.95
N VAL A 175 -10.06 20.33 -13.83
CA VAL A 175 -11.24 20.30 -12.95
C VAL A 175 -11.52 21.70 -12.40
N PHE A 176 -10.50 22.38 -11.87
CA PHE A 176 -10.66 23.74 -11.35
C PHE A 176 -11.13 24.74 -12.41
N ALA A 177 -10.63 24.64 -13.63
CA ALA A 177 -11.05 25.51 -14.73
C ALA A 177 -12.54 25.34 -15.08
N GLU A 178 -13.11 24.16 -14.86
CA GLU A 178 -14.50 23.83 -15.18
C GLU A 178 -15.44 24.11 -14.01
N THR A 179 -15.02 23.75 -12.79
CA THR A 179 -15.89 23.79 -11.59
C THR A 179 -15.66 25.01 -10.71
N GLY A 180 -14.51 25.69 -10.84
CA GLY A 180 -14.10 26.78 -9.95
C GLY A 180 -13.77 26.35 -8.51
N THR A 181 -13.68 25.03 -8.24
CA THR A 181 -13.39 24.49 -6.90
C THR A 181 -12.32 23.40 -6.93
N LEU A 182 -11.65 23.22 -5.81
CA LEU A 182 -10.69 22.14 -5.56
C LEU A 182 -11.21 21.12 -4.55
N ASP A 183 -12.33 21.41 -3.89
CA ASP A 183 -13.00 20.49 -2.98
C ASP A 183 -13.57 19.30 -3.75
N ILE A 184 -13.27 18.09 -3.28
CA ILE A 184 -13.62 16.83 -3.96
C ILE A 184 -15.14 16.62 -4.03
N ALA A 185 -15.88 16.99 -2.98
CA ALA A 185 -17.32 16.78 -2.91
C ALA A 185 -18.04 17.79 -3.81
N ILE A 186 -17.68 19.07 -3.75
CA ILE A 186 -18.28 20.12 -4.58
C ILE A 186 -17.90 19.89 -6.06
N ALA A 187 -16.67 19.49 -6.35
CA ALA A 187 -16.26 19.15 -7.72
C ALA A 187 -17.06 17.98 -8.29
N ALA A 188 -17.35 16.95 -7.46
CA ALA A 188 -18.17 15.80 -7.87
C ALA A 188 -19.61 16.19 -8.28
N ASP A 189 -20.18 17.20 -7.62
CA ASP A 189 -21.54 17.68 -7.89
C ASP A 189 -21.58 18.71 -9.04
N SER A 190 -20.46 19.37 -9.34
CA SER A 190 -20.38 20.50 -10.27
C SER A 190 -19.71 20.16 -11.61
N LEU A 191 -19.03 19.03 -11.71
CA LEU A 191 -18.31 18.64 -12.92
C LEU A 191 -19.28 18.12 -13.97
N ASP A 192 -19.39 18.84 -15.09
CA ASP A 192 -20.19 18.39 -16.21
C ASP A 192 -19.49 17.28 -17.00
N SER A 193 -20.28 16.28 -17.45
CA SER A 193 -19.79 15.21 -18.31
C SER A 193 -19.39 15.77 -19.67
N GLY A 194 -18.10 15.72 -20.01
CA GLY A 194 -17.60 16.28 -21.26
C GLY A 194 -16.18 15.86 -21.59
N THR A 195 -15.66 16.36 -22.70
CA THR A 195 -14.29 16.06 -23.15
C THR A 195 -13.23 16.52 -22.12
N SER A 196 -13.43 17.67 -21.49
CA SER A 196 -12.54 18.21 -20.46
C SER A 196 -12.46 17.27 -19.26
N ALA A 197 -13.61 16.81 -18.75
CA ALA A 197 -13.68 15.85 -17.63
C ALA A 197 -12.98 14.53 -17.97
N VAL A 198 -13.19 13.98 -19.18
CA VAL A 198 -12.51 12.75 -19.63
C VAL A 198 -11.00 12.95 -19.73
N VAL A 199 -10.53 14.08 -20.25
CA VAL A 199 -9.09 14.41 -20.34
C VAL A 199 -8.49 14.57 -18.94
N ALA A 200 -9.19 15.25 -18.03
CA ALA A 200 -8.78 15.43 -16.64
C ALA A 200 -8.66 14.06 -15.92
N LEU A 201 -9.70 13.22 -16.04
CA LEU A 201 -9.69 11.84 -15.51
C LEU A 201 -8.51 11.01 -16.07
N GLY A 202 -8.30 11.10 -17.39
CA GLY A 202 -7.21 10.41 -18.06
C GLY A 202 -5.83 10.84 -17.53
N ALA A 203 -5.58 12.15 -17.44
CA ALA A 203 -4.34 12.71 -16.94
C ALA A 203 -4.07 12.31 -15.46
N MET A 204 -5.09 12.46 -14.59
CA MET A 204 -5.00 12.04 -13.18
C MET A 204 -4.77 10.53 -13.06
N THR A 205 -5.49 9.73 -13.84
CA THR A 205 -5.37 8.26 -13.80
C THR A 205 -3.98 7.80 -14.24
N VAL A 206 -3.43 8.33 -15.32
CA VAL A 206 -2.07 8.02 -15.79
C VAL A 206 -1.04 8.44 -14.74
N GLY A 207 -1.15 9.64 -14.17
CA GLY A 207 -0.26 10.14 -13.13
C GLY A 207 -0.25 9.25 -11.88
N LEU A 208 -1.43 8.85 -11.42
CA LEU A 208 -1.58 7.98 -10.24
C LEU A 208 -1.20 6.52 -10.55
N ALA A 209 -1.44 6.02 -11.77
CA ALA A 209 -1.01 4.69 -12.21
C ALA A 209 0.53 4.58 -12.25
N LEU A 210 1.24 5.65 -12.68
CA LEU A 210 2.69 5.76 -12.58
C LEU A 210 3.15 5.61 -11.11
N LYS A 211 2.55 6.36 -10.19
CA LYS A 211 2.87 6.32 -8.75
C LYS A 211 2.50 4.98 -8.09
N THR A 212 1.42 4.35 -8.52
CA THR A 212 0.97 3.03 -8.04
C THR A 212 1.82 1.88 -8.61
N ALA A 213 2.63 2.16 -9.62
CA ALA A 213 3.40 1.17 -10.40
C ALA A 213 2.52 0.12 -11.09
N LEU A 214 1.39 0.54 -11.67
CA LEU A 214 0.56 -0.30 -12.51
C LEU A 214 1.32 -0.69 -13.80
N PHE A 215 1.18 -1.93 -14.26
CA PHE A 215 1.69 -2.33 -15.58
C PHE A 215 1.02 -1.51 -16.70
N PRO A 216 1.79 -1.02 -17.70
CA PRO A 216 3.23 -1.17 -17.94
C PRO A 216 4.13 -0.16 -17.23
N LEU A 217 3.59 0.76 -16.42
CA LEU A 217 4.27 1.91 -15.81
C LEU A 217 5.11 1.55 -14.56
N HIS A 218 5.29 0.26 -14.26
CA HIS A 218 5.90 -0.28 -13.05
C HIS A 218 7.45 -0.32 -13.04
N ALA A 219 8.12 0.06 -14.13
CA ALA A 219 9.54 -0.19 -14.35
C ALA A 219 10.48 0.40 -13.28
N TRP A 220 10.05 1.42 -12.56
CA TRP A 220 10.81 2.07 -11.49
C TRP A 220 10.82 1.25 -10.18
N LEU A 221 9.74 0.48 -9.91
CA LEU A 221 9.48 -0.12 -8.61
C LEU A 221 10.46 -1.27 -8.26
N PRO A 222 10.73 -2.30 -9.12
CA PRO A 222 11.63 -3.38 -8.75
C PRO A 222 13.07 -2.92 -8.49
N PRO A 223 13.68 -1.98 -9.27
CA PRO A 223 14.99 -1.44 -8.94
C PRO A 223 15.01 -0.66 -7.62
N ALA A 224 14.00 0.18 -7.36
CA ALA A 224 13.89 0.94 -6.12
C ALA A 224 13.84 0.02 -4.89
N HIS A 225 12.99 -1.02 -4.92
CA HIS A 225 12.91 -2.02 -3.84
C HIS A 225 14.20 -2.82 -3.65
N SER A 226 14.87 -3.19 -4.74
CA SER A 226 16.10 -3.99 -4.66
C SER A 226 17.23 -3.22 -3.99
N ALA A 227 17.32 -1.92 -4.26
CA ALA A 227 18.40 -1.06 -3.79
C ALA A 227 18.13 -0.45 -2.39
N ALA A 228 16.87 -0.23 -2.03
CA ALA A 228 16.48 0.37 -0.75
C ALA A 228 16.80 -0.53 0.45
N PRO A 229 17.02 0.04 1.66
CA PRO A 229 17.01 -0.73 2.90
C PRO A 229 15.73 -1.55 3.08
N ALA A 230 15.78 -2.68 3.79
CA ALA A 230 14.63 -3.58 3.95
C ALA A 230 13.40 -2.90 4.57
N ALA A 231 13.62 -2.07 5.60
CA ALA A 231 12.57 -1.26 6.23
C ALA A 231 11.88 -0.33 5.22
N VAL A 232 12.68 0.33 4.37
CA VAL A 232 12.16 1.23 3.31
C VAL A 232 11.38 0.43 2.27
N SER A 233 11.90 -0.72 1.82
CA SER A 233 11.18 -1.59 0.86
C SER A 233 9.84 -2.06 1.42
N ALA A 234 9.76 -2.35 2.73
CA ALA A 234 8.50 -2.69 3.40
C ALA A 234 7.49 -1.54 3.32
N LEU A 235 7.92 -0.31 3.65
CA LEU A 235 7.07 0.89 3.58
C LEU A 235 6.58 1.20 2.16
N LEU A 236 7.49 1.15 1.17
CA LEU A 236 7.15 1.43 -0.22
C LEU A 236 6.08 0.47 -0.74
N SER A 237 6.28 -0.84 -0.53
CA SER A 237 5.35 -1.87 -1.03
C SER A 237 4.03 -1.89 -0.28
N ALA A 238 4.08 -1.72 1.04
CA ALA A 238 2.88 -1.82 1.87
C ALA A 238 2.01 -0.57 1.82
N LEU A 239 2.61 0.63 1.75
CA LEU A 239 1.92 1.89 2.01
C LEU A 239 1.96 2.86 0.83
N VAL A 240 3.15 3.15 0.29
CA VAL A 240 3.32 4.23 -0.70
C VAL A 240 2.51 3.98 -1.98
N VAL A 241 2.57 2.78 -2.54
CA VAL A 241 1.78 2.44 -3.74
C VAL A 241 0.26 2.45 -3.48
N LYS A 242 -0.16 2.30 -2.22
CA LYS A 242 -1.57 2.36 -1.85
C LYS A 242 -2.10 3.78 -1.67
N ALA A 243 -1.24 4.74 -1.37
CA ALA A 243 -1.65 6.15 -1.30
C ALA A 243 -2.16 6.64 -2.66
N SER A 244 -1.42 6.39 -3.74
CA SER A 244 -1.88 6.73 -5.09
C SER A 244 -3.05 5.87 -5.57
N PHE A 245 -3.12 4.60 -5.18
CA PHE A 245 -4.29 3.77 -5.41
C PHE A 245 -5.54 4.30 -4.68
N TYR A 246 -5.41 4.74 -3.43
CA TYR A 246 -6.49 5.38 -2.66
C TYR A 246 -7.05 6.60 -3.40
N VAL A 247 -6.18 7.48 -3.91
CA VAL A 247 -6.62 8.67 -4.66
C VAL A 247 -7.34 8.26 -5.95
N LEU A 248 -6.85 7.24 -6.67
CA LEU A 248 -7.56 6.68 -7.83
C LEU A 248 -8.96 6.22 -7.46
N VAL A 249 -9.10 5.44 -6.39
CA VAL A 249 -10.41 4.98 -5.91
C VAL A 249 -11.32 6.16 -5.59
N ARG A 250 -10.79 7.18 -4.89
CA ARG A 250 -11.57 8.41 -4.61
C ARG A 250 -12.08 9.06 -5.88
N LEU A 251 -11.21 9.34 -6.84
CA LEU A 251 -11.59 10.00 -8.09
C LEU A 251 -12.66 9.20 -8.85
N TRP A 252 -12.45 7.91 -9.02
CA TRP A 252 -13.31 7.05 -9.84
C TRP A 252 -14.67 6.74 -9.21
N PHE A 253 -14.75 6.74 -7.88
CA PHE A 253 -16.00 6.43 -7.16
C PHE A 253 -16.70 7.67 -6.60
N THR A 254 -16.13 8.89 -6.77
CA THR A 254 -16.76 10.14 -6.35
C THR A 254 -16.87 11.14 -7.51
N VAL A 255 -15.74 11.69 -7.97
CA VAL A 255 -15.72 12.83 -8.92
C VAL A 255 -16.18 12.42 -10.32
N TYR A 256 -15.77 11.24 -10.79
CA TYR A 256 -15.95 10.82 -12.20
C TYR A 256 -16.89 9.62 -12.37
N ARG A 257 -17.96 9.55 -11.60
CA ARG A 257 -18.89 8.40 -11.65
C ARG A 257 -19.46 8.15 -13.05
N ALA A 258 -19.87 9.22 -13.75
CA ALA A 258 -20.49 9.12 -15.06
C ALA A 258 -19.50 8.65 -16.15
N GLU A 259 -18.28 9.18 -16.16
CA GLU A 259 -17.22 8.86 -17.12
C GLU A 259 -16.60 7.49 -16.85
N ALA A 260 -16.54 7.11 -15.56
CA ALA A 260 -15.89 5.90 -15.10
C ALA A 260 -16.52 4.63 -15.69
N ALA A 261 -17.82 4.58 -15.88
CA ALA A 261 -18.55 3.37 -16.28
C ALA A 261 -17.99 2.70 -17.54
N THR A 262 -17.49 3.47 -18.52
CA THR A 262 -16.97 2.98 -19.80
C THR A 262 -15.48 2.58 -19.74
N LEU A 263 -14.70 3.20 -18.85
CA LEU A 263 -13.23 3.06 -18.80
C LEU A 263 -12.73 2.04 -17.77
N THR A 264 -13.62 1.56 -16.89
CA THR A 264 -13.28 0.63 -15.80
C THR A 264 -12.66 -0.68 -16.30
N GLN A 265 -13.12 -1.20 -17.44
CA GLN A 265 -12.59 -2.43 -18.03
C GLN A 265 -11.11 -2.29 -18.42
N ALA A 266 -10.71 -1.12 -18.93
CA ALA A 266 -9.31 -0.88 -19.30
C ALA A 266 -8.38 -0.98 -18.06
N LEU A 267 -8.79 -0.42 -16.92
CA LEU A 267 -8.03 -0.56 -15.66
C LEU A 267 -7.97 -2.02 -15.19
N GLY A 268 -9.07 -2.76 -15.30
CA GLY A 268 -9.11 -4.20 -15.02
C GLY A 268 -8.14 -4.99 -15.90
N VAL A 269 -8.10 -4.72 -17.20
CA VAL A 269 -7.17 -5.37 -18.15
C VAL A 269 -5.72 -5.05 -17.82
N LEU A 270 -5.39 -3.80 -17.51
CA LEU A 270 -4.04 -3.42 -17.07
C LEU A 270 -3.68 -4.09 -15.73
N GLY A 271 -4.65 -4.21 -14.81
CA GLY A 271 -4.50 -4.99 -13.58
C GLY A 271 -4.22 -6.46 -13.84
N ALA A 272 -4.99 -7.10 -14.72
CA ALA A 272 -4.77 -8.49 -15.12
C ALA A 272 -3.39 -8.71 -15.76
N ALA A 273 -2.98 -7.81 -16.65
CA ALA A 273 -1.65 -7.82 -17.25
C ALA A 273 -0.55 -7.68 -16.17
N ALA A 274 -0.76 -6.83 -15.16
CA ALA A 274 0.15 -6.70 -14.02
C ALA A 274 0.27 -8.00 -13.22
N VAL A 275 -0.85 -8.71 -12.96
CA VAL A 275 -0.85 -10.00 -12.27
C VAL A 275 0.01 -11.01 -13.01
N VAL A 276 -0.22 -11.18 -14.31
CA VAL A 276 0.49 -12.17 -15.14
C VAL A 276 1.97 -11.77 -15.30
N TRP A 277 2.25 -10.56 -15.74
CA TRP A 277 3.61 -10.08 -15.97
C TRP A 277 4.44 -10.08 -14.68
N GLY A 278 3.92 -9.50 -13.61
CA GLY A 278 4.59 -9.45 -12.32
C GLY A 278 4.87 -10.85 -11.76
N GLY A 279 3.92 -11.78 -11.87
CA GLY A 279 4.07 -13.17 -11.44
C GLY A 279 5.15 -13.92 -12.23
N VAL A 280 5.14 -13.80 -13.56
CA VAL A 280 6.17 -14.41 -14.43
C VAL A 280 7.54 -13.82 -14.15
N GLN A 281 7.65 -12.49 -14.00
CA GLN A 281 8.92 -11.87 -13.67
C GLN A 281 9.42 -12.26 -12.26
N ALA A 282 8.54 -12.42 -11.28
CA ALA A 282 8.91 -12.92 -9.95
C ALA A 282 9.51 -14.34 -10.01
N LEU A 283 8.94 -15.24 -10.84
CA LEU A 283 9.47 -16.58 -11.08
C LEU A 283 10.89 -16.58 -11.66
N ARG A 284 11.24 -15.57 -12.46
CA ARG A 284 12.55 -15.48 -13.13
C ARG A 284 13.66 -14.89 -12.26
N GLN A 285 13.33 -14.31 -11.10
CA GLN A 285 14.33 -13.64 -10.27
C GLN A 285 15.18 -14.65 -9.48
N GLN A 286 16.47 -14.30 -9.30
CA GLN A 286 17.44 -15.08 -8.53
C GLN A 286 17.74 -14.45 -7.15
N ARG A 287 17.27 -13.23 -6.89
CA ARG A 287 17.46 -12.52 -5.64
C ARG A 287 16.13 -12.41 -4.89
N LEU A 288 16.12 -12.77 -3.60
CA LEU A 288 14.90 -12.83 -2.78
C LEU A 288 14.14 -11.48 -2.76
N LYS A 289 14.87 -10.36 -2.54
CA LYS A 289 14.24 -9.02 -2.58
C LYS A 289 13.60 -8.71 -3.93
N ARG A 290 14.19 -9.15 -5.05
CA ARG A 290 13.62 -8.94 -6.39
C ARG A 290 12.39 -9.80 -6.64
N VAL A 291 12.37 -11.05 -6.13
CA VAL A 291 11.15 -11.88 -6.15
C VAL A 291 10.02 -11.15 -5.45
N VAL A 292 10.28 -10.65 -4.23
CA VAL A 292 9.29 -9.90 -3.46
C VAL A 292 8.88 -8.60 -4.16
N ALA A 293 9.78 -7.89 -4.85
CA ALA A 293 9.48 -6.65 -5.59
C ALA A 293 8.55 -6.90 -6.79
N TYR A 294 8.85 -7.88 -7.65
CA TYR A 294 7.97 -8.19 -8.78
C TYR A 294 6.62 -8.77 -8.34
N SER A 295 6.60 -9.51 -7.22
CA SER A 295 5.32 -9.93 -6.65
C SER A 295 4.49 -8.76 -6.11
N THR A 296 5.07 -7.56 -5.83
CA THR A 296 4.30 -6.34 -5.56
C THR A 296 3.56 -5.88 -6.80
N VAL A 297 4.22 -5.86 -7.97
CA VAL A 297 3.57 -5.54 -9.25
C VAL A 297 2.37 -6.46 -9.51
N ALA A 298 2.56 -7.77 -9.32
CA ALA A 298 1.48 -8.74 -9.49
C ALA A 298 0.30 -8.48 -8.52
N GLN A 299 0.59 -8.24 -7.25
CA GLN A 299 -0.47 -8.04 -6.25
C GLN A 299 -1.20 -6.70 -6.41
N VAL A 300 -0.52 -5.65 -6.86
CA VAL A 300 -1.15 -4.37 -7.22
C VAL A 300 -2.20 -4.60 -8.33
N GLY A 301 -1.92 -5.49 -9.28
CA GLY A 301 -2.87 -5.83 -10.34
C GLY A 301 -4.25 -6.27 -9.84
N TYR A 302 -4.30 -7.04 -8.75
CA TYR A 302 -5.60 -7.44 -8.16
C TYR A 302 -6.40 -6.28 -7.60
N LEU A 303 -5.74 -5.23 -7.09
CA LEU A 303 -6.43 -4.05 -6.56
C LEU A 303 -7.20 -3.33 -7.67
N PHE A 304 -6.68 -3.35 -8.89
CA PHE A 304 -7.33 -2.70 -10.03
C PHE A 304 -8.59 -3.43 -10.53
N LEU A 305 -8.86 -4.64 -10.07
CA LEU A 305 -10.14 -5.31 -10.33
C LEU A 305 -11.32 -4.64 -9.57
N ILE A 306 -11.06 -3.74 -8.61
CA ILE A 306 -12.11 -2.95 -7.96
C ILE A 306 -12.90 -2.13 -8.99
N PHE A 307 -12.22 -1.58 -10.00
CA PHE A 307 -12.87 -0.71 -10.99
C PHE A 307 -13.92 -1.44 -11.81
N PRO A 308 -13.63 -2.54 -12.54
CA PRO A 308 -14.65 -3.24 -13.31
C PRO A 308 -15.68 -3.99 -12.46
N LEU A 309 -15.35 -4.36 -11.20
CA LEU A 309 -16.23 -5.18 -10.35
C LEU A 309 -17.13 -4.36 -9.43
N ALA A 310 -16.71 -3.15 -9.03
CA ALA A 310 -17.49 -2.33 -8.11
C ALA A 310 -18.17 -1.13 -8.79
N ALA A 311 -17.49 -0.42 -9.71
CA ALA A 311 -18.03 0.81 -10.31
C ALA A 311 -19.38 0.62 -11.04
N PRO A 312 -19.63 -0.46 -11.81
CA PRO A 312 -20.92 -0.64 -12.48
C PRO A 312 -22.14 -0.74 -11.56
N GLY A 313 -21.93 -1.02 -10.28
CA GLY A 313 -23.02 -1.14 -9.31
C GLY A 313 -23.14 0.04 -8.35
N VAL A 314 -22.43 1.16 -8.58
CA VAL A 314 -22.45 2.34 -7.70
C VAL A 314 -23.85 2.96 -7.64
N ASP A 315 -24.54 3.02 -8.78
CA ASP A 315 -25.89 3.60 -8.87
C ASP A 315 -27.01 2.56 -8.74
N ALA A 316 -26.65 1.31 -8.44
CA ALA A 316 -27.63 0.26 -8.21
C ALA A 316 -28.35 0.47 -6.88
N GLY A 317 -29.67 0.40 -6.88
CA GLY A 317 -30.48 0.54 -5.66
C GLY A 317 -30.07 -0.44 -4.57
N ALA A 318 -30.08 0.02 -3.33
CA ALA A 318 -29.76 -0.81 -2.16
C ALA A 318 -30.62 -2.09 -2.14
N GLY A 319 -30.00 -3.24 -1.80
CA GLY A 319 -30.65 -4.53 -1.77
C GLY A 319 -30.76 -5.26 -3.12
N THR A 320 -30.31 -4.65 -4.22
CA THR A 320 -30.24 -5.32 -5.52
C THR A 320 -29.04 -6.27 -5.63
N ALA A 321 -29.13 -7.28 -6.52
CA ALA A 321 -28.01 -8.19 -6.78
C ALA A 321 -26.79 -7.43 -7.34
N ALA A 322 -27.01 -6.38 -8.12
CA ALA A 322 -25.92 -5.54 -8.65
C ALA A 322 -25.18 -4.79 -7.54
N ALA A 323 -25.91 -4.20 -6.57
CA ALA A 323 -25.30 -3.55 -5.41
C ALA A 323 -24.53 -4.57 -4.55
N ALA A 324 -25.09 -5.74 -4.27
CA ALA A 324 -24.40 -6.78 -3.50
C ALA A 324 -23.10 -7.24 -4.19
N THR A 325 -23.12 -7.37 -5.50
CA THR A 325 -21.94 -7.71 -6.31
C THR A 325 -20.87 -6.62 -6.25
N ALA A 326 -21.28 -5.36 -6.36
CA ALA A 326 -20.38 -4.22 -6.27
C ALA A 326 -19.75 -4.09 -4.87
N VAL A 327 -20.52 -4.31 -3.81
CA VAL A 327 -20.04 -4.38 -2.42
C VAL A 327 -18.98 -5.48 -2.29
N ALA A 328 -19.21 -6.68 -2.86
CA ALA A 328 -18.21 -7.74 -2.83
C ALA A 328 -16.92 -7.34 -3.59
N GLY A 329 -17.02 -6.65 -4.71
CA GLY A 329 -15.89 -6.10 -5.46
C GLY A 329 -15.08 -5.10 -4.64
N TRP A 330 -15.76 -4.17 -3.98
CA TRP A 330 -15.19 -3.15 -3.12
C TRP A 330 -14.47 -3.73 -1.91
N THR A 331 -15.21 -4.47 -1.09
CA THR A 331 -14.69 -5.06 0.15
C THR A 331 -13.59 -6.08 -0.13
N GLY A 332 -13.73 -6.86 -1.23
CA GLY A 332 -12.73 -7.81 -1.68
C GLY A 332 -11.40 -7.14 -2.05
N ALA A 333 -11.43 -6.08 -2.84
CA ALA A 333 -10.22 -5.36 -3.23
C ALA A 333 -9.53 -4.70 -2.02
N LEU A 334 -10.29 -4.12 -1.10
CA LEU A 334 -9.74 -3.51 0.12
C LEU A 334 -9.17 -4.54 1.08
N ALA A 335 -9.81 -5.69 1.24
CA ALA A 335 -9.25 -6.81 2.00
C ALA A 335 -7.93 -7.31 1.38
N VAL A 336 -7.84 -7.41 0.05
CA VAL A 336 -6.57 -7.70 -0.65
C VAL A 336 -5.54 -6.61 -0.39
N ALA A 337 -5.93 -5.32 -0.37
CA ALA A 337 -5.01 -4.21 -0.10
C ALA A 337 -4.39 -4.29 1.30
N VAL A 338 -5.19 -4.58 2.33
CA VAL A 338 -4.72 -4.76 3.71
C VAL A 338 -3.85 -6.00 3.83
N ALA A 339 -4.31 -7.15 3.32
CA ALA A 339 -3.57 -8.42 3.31
C ALA A 339 -2.20 -8.25 2.63
N HIS A 340 -2.18 -7.61 1.46
CA HIS A 340 -0.96 -7.27 0.73
C HIS A 340 -0.03 -6.38 1.55
N GLY A 341 -0.54 -5.34 2.21
CA GLY A 341 0.26 -4.45 3.05
C GLY A 341 1.00 -5.18 4.16
N LEU A 342 0.28 -5.98 4.94
CA LEU A 342 0.84 -6.77 6.04
C LEU A 342 1.82 -7.83 5.54
N ALA A 343 1.43 -8.62 4.54
CA ALA A 343 2.25 -9.70 4.01
C ALA A 343 3.53 -9.19 3.33
N LYS A 344 3.45 -8.08 2.59
CA LYS A 344 4.63 -7.51 1.92
C LYS A 344 5.62 -6.92 2.89
N SER A 345 5.14 -6.21 3.91
CA SER A 345 6.01 -5.75 4.99
C SER A 345 6.74 -6.93 5.65
N ALA A 346 6.02 -7.99 5.99
CA ALA A 346 6.62 -9.20 6.54
C ALA A 346 7.68 -9.80 5.61
N MET A 347 7.39 -9.94 4.31
CA MET A 347 8.33 -10.50 3.33
C MET A 347 9.59 -9.65 3.14
N PHE A 348 9.45 -8.32 3.00
CA PHE A 348 10.62 -7.46 2.82
C PHE A 348 11.49 -7.39 4.05
N LEU A 349 10.90 -7.30 5.25
CA LEU A 349 11.64 -7.34 6.51
C LEU A 349 12.34 -8.68 6.69
N THR A 350 11.67 -9.80 6.39
CA THR A 350 12.28 -11.14 6.43
C THR A 350 13.42 -11.26 5.42
N ALA A 351 13.23 -10.84 4.17
CA ALA A 351 14.27 -10.87 3.15
C ALA A 351 15.50 -10.05 3.58
N GLY A 352 15.28 -8.89 4.21
CA GLY A 352 16.36 -8.08 4.79
C GLY A 352 17.07 -8.76 5.96
N THR A 353 16.32 -9.42 6.84
CA THR A 353 16.87 -10.15 7.98
C THR A 353 17.74 -11.34 7.52
N LEU A 354 17.24 -12.11 6.54
CA LEU A 354 17.98 -13.22 5.93
C LEU A 354 19.25 -12.72 5.22
N ALA A 355 19.12 -11.64 4.44
CA ALA A 355 20.27 -11.04 3.75
C ALA A 355 21.32 -10.51 4.74
N ALA A 356 20.92 -9.93 5.87
CA ALA A 356 21.84 -9.48 6.91
C ALA A 356 22.58 -10.62 7.60
N ALA A 357 21.89 -11.76 7.82
CA ALA A 357 22.48 -12.96 8.42
C ALA A 357 23.45 -13.67 7.48
N HIS A 358 23.11 -13.81 6.20
CA HIS A 358 23.89 -14.58 5.21
C HIS A 358 24.88 -13.72 4.40
N GLY A 359 24.79 -12.37 4.50
CA GLY A 359 25.59 -11.44 3.69
C GLY A 359 25.14 -11.34 2.22
N THR A 360 24.07 -12.03 1.82
CA THR A 360 23.54 -12.05 0.46
C THR A 360 22.03 -12.30 0.45
N ASP A 361 21.35 -11.87 -0.61
CA ASP A 361 19.94 -12.18 -0.90
C ASP A 361 19.77 -13.12 -2.12
N GLN A 362 20.85 -13.71 -2.63
CA GLN A 362 20.81 -14.68 -3.72
C GLN A 362 20.19 -16.00 -3.23
N LEU A 363 19.17 -16.50 -3.95
CA LEU A 363 18.38 -17.66 -3.54
C LEU A 363 19.20 -18.94 -3.42
N ASP A 364 20.18 -19.15 -4.31
CA ASP A 364 21.09 -20.30 -4.29
C ASP A 364 22.01 -20.32 -3.06
N ARG A 365 22.32 -19.14 -2.50
CA ARG A 365 23.16 -18.97 -1.30
C ARG A 365 22.37 -18.86 0.01
N LEU A 366 21.04 -18.92 -0.05
CA LEU A 366 20.14 -18.91 1.13
C LEU A 366 19.70 -20.32 1.55
N ARG A 367 20.41 -21.37 1.09
CA ARG A 367 20.12 -22.77 1.46
C ARG A 367 20.20 -22.97 2.97
N GLY A 368 19.26 -23.71 3.55
CA GLY A 368 19.17 -23.96 4.99
C GLY A 368 18.81 -22.74 5.85
N ALA A 369 18.55 -21.57 5.24
CA ALA A 369 18.25 -20.36 5.96
C ALA A 369 16.99 -20.47 6.84
N ALA A 370 15.95 -21.16 6.35
CA ALA A 370 14.70 -21.32 7.08
C ALA A 370 14.86 -22.26 8.29
N SER A 371 15.65 -23.33 8.19
CA SER A 371 15.93 -24.26 9.29
C SER A 371 16.77 -23.59 10.39
N ARG A 372 17.72 -22.74 10.00
CA ARG A 372 18.60 -22.00 10.92
C ARG A 372 17.95 -20.76 11.52
N MET A 373 16.92 -20.20 10.86
CA MET A 373 16.15 -19.02 11.28
C MET A 373 14.64 -19.30 11.17
N PRO A 374 14.08 -20.20 11.99
CA PRO A 374 12.72 -20.74 11.81
C PRO A 374 11.64 -19.66 11.90
N MET A 375 11.80 -18.63 12.75
CA MET A 375 10.85 -17.52 12.81
C MET A 375 10.79 -16.72 11.49
N SER A 376 11.94 -16.51 10.83
CA SER A 376 12.00 -15.84 9.53
C SER A 376 11.40 -16.72 8.44
N GLY A 377 11.68 -18.03 8.46
CA GLY A 377 11.04 -19.00 7.55
C GLY A 377 9.51 -19.01 7.70
N MET A 378 9.00 -19.04 8.95
CA MET A 378 7.57 -19.00 9.26
C MET A 378 6.93 -17.67 8.81
N ALA A 379 7.56 -16.53 9.08
CA ALA A 379 7.07 -15.23 8.66
C ALA A 379 6.92 -15.14 7.13
N PHE A 380 7.93 -15.63 6.39
CA PHE A 380 7.87 -15.67 4.92
C PHE A 380 6.77 -16.63 4.42
N ALA A 381 6.64 -17.80 5.02
CA ALA A 381 5.63 -18.80 4.65
C ALA A 381 4.20 -18.30 4.87
N LEU A 382 3.90 -17.73 6.05
CA LEU A 382 2.58 -17.18 6.34
C LEU A 382 2.23 -16.00 5.42
N ALA A 383 3.20 -15.12 5.16
CA ALA A 383 3.02 -14.02 4.21
C ALA A 383 2.79 -14.55 2.78
N ALA A 384 3.49 -15.61 2.36
CA ALA A 384 3.30 -16.26 1.07
C ALA A 384 1.90 -16.85 0.91
N ILE A 385 1.41 -17.58 1.93
CA ILE A 385 0.06 -18.14 1.98
C ILE A 385 -0.99 -17.03 1.88
N THR A 386 -0.78 -15.91 2.58
CA THR A 386 -1.66 -14.73 2.53
C THR A 386 -1.72 -14.15 1.11
N LEU A 387 -0.59 -13.93 0.45
CA LEU A 387 -0.56 -13.38 -0.91
C LEU A 387 -1.10 -14.35 -1.96
N ALA A 388 -0.91 -15.65 -1.76
CA ALA A 388 -1.53 -16.68 -2.60
C ALA A 388 -3.06 -16.66 -2.52
N GLY A 389 -3.60 -16.22 -1.38
CA GLY A 389 -5.03 -16.22 -1.09
C GLY A 389 -5.52 -17.58 -0.65
N LEU A 390 -4.78 -18.24 0.25
CA LEU A 390 -5.18 -19.54 0.81
C LEU A 390 -5.84 -19.34 2.18
N PRO A 391 -6.88 -20.15 2.51
CA PRO A 391 -7.50 -20.11 3.84
C PRO A 391 -6.47 -20.41 4.95
N PRO A 392 -6.63 -19.84 6.15
CA PRO A 392 -7.68 -18.92 6.62
C PRO A 392 -7.26 -17.44 6.59
N THR A 393 -6.49 -17.00 5.62
CA THR A 393 -5.90 -15.66 5.58
C THR A 393 -6.84 -14.58 5.06
N LEU A 394 -6.58 -13.31 5.40
CA LEU A 394 -7.30 -12.16 4.85
C LEU A 394 -7.18 -12.06 3.32
N GLY A 395 -6.05 -12.51 2.74
CA GLY A 395 -5.87 -12.61 1.30
C GLY A 395 -6.85 -13.56 0.62
N PHE A 396 -7.22 -14.66 1.29
CA PHE A 396 -8.29 -15.56 0.83
C PHE A 396 -9.64 -14.85 0.84
N VAL A 397 -10.01 -14.19 1.95
CA VAL A 397 -11.28 -13.48 2.07
C VAL A 397 -11.44 -12.47 0.92
N GLY A 398 -10.41 -11.65 0.67
CA GLY A 398 -10.45 -10.66 -0.38
C GLY A 398 -10.57 -11.27 -1.79
N LYS A 399 -9.75 -12.28 -2.12
CA LYS A 399 -9.83 -12.94 -3.44
C LYS A 399 -11.13 -13.70 -3.63
N TRP A 400 -11.68 -14.29 -2.57
CA TRP A 400 -12.97 -14.94 -2.61
C TRP A 400 -14.12 -13.97 -2.93
N GLN A 401 -14.13 -12.80 -2.30
CA GLN A 401 -15.11 -11.75 -2.59
C GLN A 401 -14.95 -11.20 -4.03
N LEU A 402 -13.72 -11.00 -4.52
CA LEU A 402 -13.49 -10.63 -5.92
C LEU A 402 -13.99 -11.70 -6.89
N LEU A 403 -13.83 -12.98 -6.55
CA LEU A 403 -14.36 -14.09 -7.33
C LEU A 403 -15.88 -14.08 -7.36
N GLN A 404 -16.53 -13.89 -6.20
CA GLN A 404 -17.98 -13.74 -6.11
C GLN A 404 -18.48 -12.54 -6.92
N ALA A 405 -17.81 -11.40 -6.84
CA ALA A 405 -18.11 -10.20 -7.63
C ALA A 405 -17.97 -10.47 -9.14
N SER A 406 -16.93 -11.18 -9.55
CA SER A 406 -16.68 -11.54 -10.95
C SER A 406 -17.81 -12.41 -11.51
N LEU A 407 -18.23 -13.44 -10.77
CA LEU A 407 -19.30 -14.34 -11.17
C LEU A 407 -20.68 -13.66 -11.11
N GLY A 408 -20.94 -12.91 -10.03
CA GLY A 408 -22.21 -12.21 -9.82
C GLY A 408 -22.49 -11.09 -10.83
N SER A 409 -21.43 -10.42 -11.33
CA SER A 409 -21.54 -9.42 -12.40
C SER A 409 -21.54 -10.02 -13.82
N GLY A 410 -21.42 -11.34 -13.97
CA GLY A 410 -21.27 -11.99 -15.27
C GLY A 410 -19.89 -11.77 -15.93
N GLN A 411 -18.93 -11.14 -15.25
CA GLN A 411 -17.60 -10.85 -15.76
C GLN A 411 -16.62 -12.02 -15.50
N TRP A 412 -17.00 -13.23 -15.91
CA TRP A 412 -16.28 -14.48 -15.64
C TRP A 412 -14.83 -14.49 -16.15
N TRP A 413 -14.45 -13.61 -17.09
CA TRP A 413 -13.09 -13.51 -17.61
C TRP A 413 -12.05 -13.05 -16.58
N TRP A 414 -12.46 -12.50 -15.43
CA TRP A 414 -11.56 -12.22 -14.31
C TRP A 414 -11.24 -13.44 -13.46
N VAL A 415 -12.04 -14.51 -13.54
CA VAL A 415 -11.82 -15.77 -12.79
C VAL A 415 -10.46 -16.41 -13.13
N PRO A 416 -10.06 -16.58 -14.40
CA PRO A 416 -8.73 -17.06 -14.76
C PRO A 416 -7.59 -16.19 -14.21
N VAL A 417 -7.78 -14.86 -14.11
CA VAL A 417 -6.79 -13.93 -13.55
C VAL A 417 -6.64 -14.16 -12.04
N LEU A 418 -7.76 -14.30 -11.31
CA LEU A 418 -7.77 -14.54 -9.87
C LEU A 418 -7.12 -15.89 -9.52
N LEU A 419 -7.53 -16.97 -10.19
CA LEU A 419 -7.04 -18.31 -9.93
C LEU A 419 -5.62 -18.53 -10.47
N GLY A 420 -5.38 -18.18 -11.73
CA GLY A 420 -4.08 -18.34 -12.37
C GLY A 420 -2.99 -17.48 -11.71
N GLY A 421 -3.31 -16.25 -11.34
CA GLY A 421 -2.41 -15.40 -10.60
C GLY A 421 -2.16 -15.89 -9.16
N GLY A 422 -3.15 -16.54 -8.52
CA GLY A 422 -2.97 -17.28 -7.27
C GLY A 422 -1.95 -18.42 -7.41
N LEU A 423 -2.09 -19.24 -8.46
CA LEU A 423 -1.14 -20.31 -8.79
C LEU A 423 0.26 -19.78 -9.08
N LEU A 424 0.39 -18.68 -9.84
CA LEU A 424 1.68 -18.02 -10.05
C LEU A 424 2.29 -17.54 -8.73
N THR A 425 1.46 -17.02 -7.81
CA THR A 425 1.91 -16.59 -6.48
C THR A 425 2.46 -17.78 -5.68
N ILE A 426 1.77 -18.91 -5.68
CA ILE A 426 2.26 -20.15 -5.06
C ILE A 426 3.58 -20.56 -5.71
N ALA A 427 3.67 -20.56 -7.03
CA ALA A 427 4.84 -21.04 -7.76
C ALA A 427 6.11 -20.23 -7.43
N TYR A 428 6.07 -18.87 -7.48
CA TYR A 428 7.28 -18.08 -7.19
C TYR A 428 7.62 -18.07 -5.68
N THR A 429 6.62 -18.11 -4.79
CA THR A 429 6.89 -18.17 -3.35
C THR A 429 7.39 -19.55 -2.92
N ALA A 430 6.81 -20.63 -3.44
CA ALA A 430 7.28 -21.99 -3.20
C ALA A 430 8.71 -22.20 -3.72
N ARG A 431 9.06 -21.63 -4.90
CA ARG A 431 10.43 -21.62 -5.40
C ARG A 431 11.40 -20.92 -4.45
N ALA A 432 11.01 -19.75 -3.92
CA ALA A 432 11.83 -19.03 -2.95
C ALA A 432 11.95 -19.81 -1.63
N MET A 433 10.86 -20.39 -1.13
CA MET A 433 10.86 -21.22 0.06
C MET A 433 11.72 -22.48 -0.13
N LYS A 434 11.53 -23.20 -1.24
CA LYS A 434 12.33 -24.40 -1.54
C LYS A 434 13.83 -24.09 -1.48
N ALA A 435 14.25 -22.93 -2.00
CA ALA A 435 15.64 -22.50 -1.93
C ALA A 435 16.13 -22.30 -0.48
N THR A 436 15.28 -21.75 0.40
CA THR A 436 15.64 -21.47 1.81
C THR A 436 15.53 -22.70 2.72
N PHE A 437 14.73 -23.72 2.36
CA PHE A 437 14.57 -24.97 3.14
C PHE A 437 15.46 -26.12 2.64
N ARG A 438 16.06 -26.00 1.47
CA ARG A 438 16.92 -27.07 0.92
C ARG A 438 18.13 -27.25 1.81
N ASP A 439 18.35 -28.46 2.33
CA ASP A 439 19.50 -28.79 3.14
C ASP A 439 20.81 -28.68 2.35
N GLN A 440 21.86 -28.29 3.02
CA GLN A 440 23.23 -28.22 2.48
C GLN A 440 23.92 -29.59 2.37
N ALA A 441 23.26 -30.63 2.84
CA ALA A 441 23.85 -31.98 2.91
C ALA A 441 24.24 -32.59 1.53
N ASP A 442 23.80 -31.98 0.43
CA ASP A 442 24.08 -32.43 -0.94
C ASP A 442 25.36 -31.80 -1.56
N ASP A 443 25.97 -30.82 -0.92
CA ASP A 443 27.21 -30.19 -1.39
C ASP A 443 28.25 -30.27 -0.27
N ASP A 444 29.46 -30.76 -0.55
CA ASP A 444 30.60 -30.90 0.38
C ASP A 444 31.15 -29.57 0.95
N GLU A 445 30.45 -28.45 0.74
CA GLU A 445 30.84 -27.14 1.29
C GLU A 445 30.28 -26.93 2.69
N GLU A 446 31.17 -26.57 3.64
CA GLU A 446 30.77 -26.16 5.00
C GLU A 446 29.74 -25.00 4.94
N PRO A 447 28.63 -25.08 5.70
CA PRO A 447 27.63 -24.06 5.72
C PRO A 447 28.23 -22.70 6.14
N PRO A 448 27.98 -21.61 5.42
CA PRO A 448 28.51 -20.30 5.76
C PRO A 448 28.11 -19.92 7.18
N GLU A 449 29.05 -19.38 7.94
CA GLU A 449 28.81 -18.92 9.30
C GLU A 449 27.79 -17.77 9.28
N LEU A 450 26.68 -17.92 10.03
CA LEU A 450 25.66 -16.88 10.10
C LEU A 450 26.14 -15.71 10.97
N ARG A 451 25.97 -14.51 10.43
CA ARG A 451 26.14 -13.30 11.24
C ARG A 451 25.03 -13.22 12.29
N PRO A 452 25.33 -12.88 13.55
CA PRO A 452 24.31 -12.77 14.58
C PRO A 452 23.32 -11.65 14.24
N VAL A 453 22.02 -11.98 14.27
CA VAL A 453 20.92 -11.03 14.10
C VAL A 453 20.07 -10.97 15.37
N LEU A 454 19.57 -9.78 15.67
CA LEU A 454 18.74 -9.58 16.85
C LEU A 454 17.39 -10.29 16.70
N ARG A 455 16.91 -10.96 17.73
CA ARG A 455 15.64 -11.72 17.73
C ARG A 455 14.47 -10.88 17.27
N ARG A 456 14.39 -9.60 17.60
CA ARG A 456 13.30 -8.69 17.17
C ARG A 456 13.20 -8.56 15.65
N LEU A 457 14.33 -8.66 14.90
CA LEU A 457 14.32 -8.62 13.44
C LEU A 457 13.63 -9.84 12.82
N GLN A 458 13.44 -10.91 13.58
CA GLN A 458 12.67 -12.08 13.18
C GLN A 458 11.22 -12.01 13.70
N VAL A 459 11.02 -11.50 14.94
CA VAL A 459 9.70 -11.40 15.56
C VAL A 459 8.82 -10.37 14.88
N ALA A 460 9.39 -9.20 14.51
CA ALA A 460 8.65 -8.12 13.89
C ALA A 460 7.93 -8.54 12.58
N PRO A 461 8.60 -9.14 11.58
CA PRO A 461 7.90 -9.63 10.38
C PRO A 461 6.93 -10.78 10.68
N LEU A 462 7.23 -11.64 11.64
CA LEU A 462 6.32 -12.72 12.04
C LEU A 462 5.02 -12.16 12.61
N GLY A 463 5.07 -11.09 13.40
CA GLY A 463 3.89 -10.41 13.93
C GLY A 463 2.98 -9.89 12.83
N LEU A 464 3.53 -9.26 11.77
CA LEU A 464 2.73 -8.79 10.62
C LEU A 464 2.10 -9.95 9.83
N ALA A 465 2.84 -11.04 9.64
CA ALA A 465 2.32 -12.21 8.93
C ALA A 465 1.19 -12.91 9.72
N LEU A 466 1.34 -12.99 11.05
CA LEU A 466 0.29 -13.49 11.94
C LEU A 466 -0.92 -12.56 11.97
N ALA A 467 -0.74 -11.24 11.96
CA ALA A 467 -1.84 -10.29 11.88
C ALA A 467 -2.67 -10.50 10.59
N ALA A 468 -2.02 -10.74 9.44
CA ALA A 468 -2.72 -11.04 8.20
C ALA A 468 -3.51 -12.37 8.23
N LEU A 469 -3.02 -13.36 8.99
CA LEU A 469 -3.72 -14.62 9.22
C LEU A 469 -4.95 -14.39 10.14
N LEU A 470 -4.73 -13.74 11.29
CA LEU A 470 -5.77 -13.53 12.30
C LEU A 470 -6.92 -12.66 11.76
N LEU A 471 -6.59 -11.60 10.99
CA LEU A 471 -7.60 -10.79 10.32
C LEU A 471 -8.43 -11.57 9.29
N GLY A 472 -7.90 -12.66 8.73
CA GLY A 472 -8.68 -13.56 7.88
C GLY A 472 -9.75 -14.32 8.65
N LEU A 473 -9.48 -14.67 9.91
CA LEU A 473 -10.45 -15.33 10.81
C LEU A 473 -11.50 -14.36 11.36
N THR A 474 -11.19 -13.07 11.43
CA THR A 474 -12.04 -12.02 12.00
C THR A 474 -12.24 -10.87 10.99
N ALA A 475 -12.56 -11.19 9.73
CA ALA A 475 -12.62 -10.20 8.65
C ALA A 475 -13.85 -9.27 8.71
N VAL A 476 -14.93 -9.67 9.37
CA VAL A 476 -16.21 -8.94 9.38
C VAL A 476 -16.06 -7.49 9.84
N PRO A 477 -15.42 -7.17 11.00
CA PRO A 477 -15.28 -5.77 11.40
C PRO A 477 -14.48 -4.90 10.42
N LEU A 478 -13.50 -5.49 9.71
CA LEU A 478 -12.76 -4.78 8.67
C LEU A 478 -13.64 -4.53 7.45
N VAL A 479 -14.43 -5.51 7.03
CA VAL A 479 -15.38 -5.38 5.92
C VAL A 479 -16.40 -4.30 6.22
N ASP A 480 -17.03 -4.34 7.39
CA ASP A 480 -18.02 -3.36 7.83
C ASP A 480 -17.42 -1.96 7.88
N LEU A 481 -16.20 -1.81 8.41
CA LEU A 481 -15.49 -0.53 8.41
C LEU A 481 -15.34 0.04 7.00
N THR A 482 -14.97 -0.77 6.01
CA THR A 482 -14.76 -0.30 4.63
C THR A 482 -16.03 0.21 3.95
N LEU A 483 -17.18 -0.10 4.50
CA LEU A 483 -18.49 0.35 3.98
C LEU A 483 -18.93 1.70 4.55
N VAL A 484 -18.38 2.16 5.68
CA VAL A 484 -18.72 3.46 6.26
C VAL A 484 -18.32 4.58 5.29
N GLY A 485 -19.31 5.39 4.87
CA GLY A 485 -19.13 6.48 3.90
C GLY A 485 -18.77 6.00 2.47
N SER A 486 -18.92 4.71 2.19
CA SER A 486 -18.81 4.19 0.82
C SER A 486 -20.08 4.49 0.02
N PRO A 487 -20.04 4.37 -1.32
CA PRO A 487 -21.25 4.56 -2.16
C PRO A 487 -22.43 3.62 -1.80
N TRP A 488 -22.17 2.54 -1.09
CA TRP A 488 -23.17 1.55 -0.67
C TRP A 488 -23.44 1.53 0.83
N GLY A 489 -22.63 2.25 1.62
CA GLY A 489 -22.83 2.41 3.06
C GLY A 489 -23.82 3.53 3.33
N GLY A 490 -24.80 3.29 4.19
CA GLY A 490 -25.60 4.38 4.74
C GLY A 490 -24.71 5.38 5.49
N SER A 491 -25.08 6.65 5.40
CA SER A 491 -24.47 7.78 6.15
C SER A 491 -24.50 7.53 7.65
#